data_bd9fdc553a7a65c7dcf977c83b0c861d
#
_entry.id   bd9fdc553a7a65c7dcf977c83b0c861d
#
_cell.length_a   1.000
_cell.length_b   1.000
_cell.length_c   1.000
_cell.angle_alpha   90.00
_cell.angle_beta   90.00
_cell.angle_gamma   90.00
#
_symmetry.space_group_name_H-M   'P 1'
#
loop_
_entity.id
_entity.type
_entity.pdbx_description
1 polymer ?
#
loop_
_entity_poly.entity_id
_entity_poly.type
_entity_poly.pdbx_seq_one_letter_code
_entity_poly.pdbx_strand_id
1 'polypeptide(L)'
;MQEVERSFIGLEQIAARASELRTQATGHLRIACLPALAHALVPRALVYLSHAHPELGVSVHPLESPWLEQAMSEQRFDLGLSETQEAPAGVALQPLLKVNEVAVLPRDHSLCRKARLQPRDFTGERFISLAVGDPYRTAIDAMFEDAKVHRATLLETTSAVAVCAMVRQGLGVAIVNPLTALELSGPDLVVRPLTVAIGYQVNMLLPDIAAPHPLQGVLADTVRKACAALNQHHSL
;
A
#
# COMPACT_ATOMS: atom_id res chain seq x y z
N MET A 1 -8.09 -24.47 -32.90
CA MET A 1 -7.28 -23.39 -32.33
C MET A 1 -7.48 -23.25 -30.81
N GLN A 2 -8.70 -23.22 -30.28
CA GLN A 2 -8.96 -23.11 -28.82
C GLN A 2 -8.38 -24.23 -27.94
N GLU A 3 -8.27 -25.47 -28.41
CA GLU A 3 -7.67 -26.57 -27.65
C GLU A 3 -6.14 -26.47 -27.56
N VAL A 4 -5.50 -25.90 -28.57
CA VAL A 4 -4.06 -25.63 -28.56
C VAL A 4 -3.70 -24.52 -27.60
N GLU A 5 -4.48 -23.43 -27.55
CA GLU A 5 -4.32 -22.36 -26.56
C GLU A 5 -4.51 -22.86 -25.12
N ARG A 6 -5.51 -23.72 -24.85
CA ARG A 6 -5.67 -24.35 -23.53
C ARG A 6 -4.50 -25.23 -23.12
N SER A 7 -3.90 -25.96 -24.08
CA SER A 7 -2.71 -26.77 -23.81
C SER A 7 -1.47 -25.92 -23.52
N PHE A 8 -1.31 -24.76 -24.18
CA PHE A 8 -0.22 -23.83 -23.89
C PHE A 8 -0.37 -23.17 -22.51
N ILE A 9 -1.58 -22.78 -22.13
CA ILE A 9 -1.87 -22.26 -20.78
C ILE A 9 -1.56 -23.31 -19.71
N GLY A 10 -1.90 -24.59 -19.97
CA GLY A 10 -1.57 -25.69 -19.06
C GLY A 10 -0.06 -25.94 -18.92
N LEU A 11 0.71 -25.82 -20.00
CA LEU A 11 2.17 -25.96 -19.98
C LEU A 11 2.86 -24.77 -19.27
N GLU A 12 2.37 -23.57 -19.46
CA GLU A 12 2.85 -22.39 -18.74
C GLU A 12 2.58 -22.50 -17.23
N GLN A 13 1.42 -23.02 -16.84
CA GLN A 13 1.10 -23.30 -15.44
C GLN A 13 1.98 -24.40 -14.83
N ILE A 14 2.29 -25.45 -15.58
CA ILE A 14 3.20 -26.51 -15.15
C ILE A 14 4.64 -25.98 -15.05
N ALA A 15 5.09 -25.17 -16.01
CA ALA A 15 6.40 -24.55 -15.99
C ALA A 15 6.53 -23.52 -14.83
N ALA A 16 5.48 -22.76 -14.56
CA ALA A 16 5.40 -21.87 -13.41
C ALA A 16 5.49 -22.67 -12.10
N ARG A 17 4.72 -23.74 -11.95
CA ARG A 17 4.78 -24.63 -10.77
C ARG A 17 6.11 -25.37 -10.60
N ALA A 18 6.72 -25.82 -11.67
CA ALA A 18 8.05 -26.41 -11.63
C ALA A 18 9.14 -25.39 -11.26
N SER A 19 8.97 -24.14 -11.68
CA SER A 19 9.80 -23.01 -11.23
C SER A 19 9.55 -22.69 -9.75
N GLU A 20 8.30 -22.77 -9.32
CA GLU A 20 7.89 -22.59 -7.92
C GLU A 20 8.52 -23.64 -6.99
N LEU A 21 8.51 -24.90 -7.39
CA LEU A 21 9.15 -25.97 -6.63
C LEU A 21 10.68 -25.81 -6.56
N ARG A 22 11.30 -25.29 -7.61
CA ARG A 22 12.73 -24.94 -7.58
C ARG A 22 13.03 -23.76 -6.67
N THR A 23 12.19 -22.73 -6.67
CA THR A 23 12.34 -21.55 -5.79
C THR A 23 12.08 -21.90 -4.32
N GLN A 24 11.15 -22.78 -4.02
CA GLN A 24 10.98 -23.31 -2.67
C GLN A 24 12.19 -24.11 -2.18
N ALA A 25 12.82 -24.89 -3.06
CA ALA A 25 14.05 -25.62 -2.75
C ALA A 25 15.28 -24.72 -2.58
N THR A 26 15.26 -23.48 -3.10
CA THR A 26 16.36 -22.51 -3.03
C THR A 26 16.17 -21.42 -1.97
N GLY A 27 15.13 -21.50 -1.15
CA GLY A 27 14.88 -20.50 -0.09
C GLY A 27 14.53 -19.13 -0.66
N HIS A 28 13.53 -19.06 -1.54
CA HIS A 28 13.07 -17.81 -2.15
C HIS A 28 11.63 -17.48 -1.72
N LEU A 29 11.41 -16.29 -1.15
CA LEU A 29 10.10 -15.81 -0.76
C LEU A 29 9.51 -14.85 -1.80
N ARG A 30 8.19 -14.89 -1.96
CA ARG A 30 7.44 -14.02 -2.88
C ARG A 30 6.43 -13.20 -2.11
N ILE A 31 6.51 -11.87 -2.24
CA ILE A 31 5.62 -10.92 -1.58
C ILE A 31 4.77 -10.24 -2.64
N ALA A 32 3.44 -10.28 -2.50
CA ALA A 32 2.53 -9.39 -3.21
C ALA A 32 2.17 -8.20 -2.32
N CYS A 33 2.15 -6.99 -2.83
CA CYS A 33 1.75 -5.83 -2.03
C CYS A 33 1.18 -4.72 -2.90
N LEU A 34 0.34 -3.87 -2.32
CA LEU A 34 -0.03 -2.63 -2.99
C LEU A 34 1.20 -1.77 -3.27
N PRO A 35 1.25 -1.01 -4.38
CA PRO A 35 2.40 -0.19 -4.75
C PRO A 35 2.87 0.76 -3.64
N ALA A 36 1.96 1.38 -2.91
CA ALA A 36 2.27 2.24 -1.77
C ALA A 36 3.09 1.50 -0.69
N LEU A 37 2.75 0.25 -0.41
CA LEU A 37 3.42 -0.57 0.61
C LEU A 37 4.77 -1.11 0.12
N ALA A 38 4.94 -1.31 -1.19
CA ALA A 38 6.21 -1.66 -1.80
C ALA A 38 7.28 -0.57 -1.57
N HIS A 39 6.88 0.70 -1.46
CA HIS A 39 7.78 1.81 -1.17
C HIS A 39 7.99 2.04 0.32
N ALA A 40 6.92 2.03 1.12
CA ALA A 40 6.96 2.52 2.49
C ALA A 40 7.25 1.43 3.55
N LEU A 41 6.71 0.23 3.39
CA LEU A 41 6.76 -0.82 4.42
C LEU A 41 7.72 -1.95 4.08
N VAL A 42 7.62 -2.49 2.85
CA VAL A 42 8.39 -3.67 2.44
C VAL A 42 9.91 -3.47 2.55
N PRO A 43 10.52 -2.34 2.10
CA PRO A 43 11.95 -2.15 2.23
C PRO A 43 12.44 -2.21 3.68
N ARG A 44 11.66 -1.66 4.62
CA ARG A 44 11.98 -1.68 6.05
C ARG A 44 11.91 -3.09 6.64
N ALA A 45 10.93 -3.90 6.22
CA ALA A 45 10.82 -5.29 6.62
C ALA A 45 12.00 -6.11 6.08
N LEU A 46 12.40 -5.86 4.82
CA LEU A 46 13.51 -6.56 4.17
C LEU A 46 14.87 -6.23 4.81
N VAL A 47 15.08 -5.05 5.38
CA VAL A 47 16.28 -4.76 6.18
C VAL A 47 16.40 -5.72 7.36
N TYR A 48 15.33 -5.94 8.12
CA TYR A 48 15.35 -6.92 9.22
C TYR A 48 15.57 -8.34 8.73
N LEU A 49 14.94 -8.70 7.62
CA LEU A 49 15.03 -10.03 7.03
C LEU A 49 16.45 -10.33 6.52
N SER A 50 17.07 -9.40 5.80
CA SER A 50 18.43 -9.56 5.24
C SER A 50 19.52 -9.71 6.31
N HIS A 51 19.34 -9.08 7.48
CA HIS A 51 20.26 -9.26 8.59
C HIS A 51 20.15 -10.65 9.22
N ALA A 52 18.96 -11.22 9.27
CA ALA A 52 18.72 -12.54 9.86
C ALA A 52 18.99 -13.69 8.87
N HIS A 53 18.75 -13.46 7.60
CA HIS A 53 18.83 -14.44 6.51
C HIS A 53 19.47 -13.84 5.25
N PRO A 54 20.79 -13.58 5.24
CA PRO A 54 21.45 -12.85 4.14
C PRO A 54 21.42 -13.58 2.79
N GLU A 55 21.30 -14.90 2.80
CA GLU A 55 21.25 -15.73 1.58
C GLU A 55 19.82 -15.94 1.03
N LEU A 56 18.80 -15.39 1.73
CA LEU A 56 17.42 -15.59 1.33
C LEU A 56 17.04 -14.67 0.17
N GLY A 57 16.64 -15.26 -0.96
CA GLY A 57 16.08 -14.51 -2.08
C GLY A 57 14.65 -14.04 -1.77
N VAL A 58 14.33 -12.83 -2.18
CA VAL A 58 12.96 -12.29 -2.05
C VAL A 58 12.56 -11.56 -3.33
N SER A 59 11.38 -11.89 -3.86
CA SER A 59 10.75 -11.12 -4.94
C SER A 59 9.58 -10.30 -4.37
N VAL A 60 9.51 -9.04 -4.74
CA VAL A 60 8.41 -8.14 -4.39
C VAL A 60 7.63 -7.82 -5.66
N HIS A 61 6.33 -8.07 -5.63
CA HIS A 61 5.42 -7.88 -6.75
C HIS A 61 4.36 -6.85 -6.38
N PRO A 62 4.51 -5.58 -6.80
CA PRO A 62 3.46 -4.60 -6.66
C PRO A 62 2.26 -4.96 -7.53
N LEU A 63 1.11 -5.12 -6.91
CA LEU A 63 -0.16 -5.44 -7.56
C LEU A 63 -1.26 -4.55 -6.98
N GLU A 64 -2.17 -4.10 -7.83
CA GLU A 64 -3.38 -3.38 -7.40
C GLU A 64 -4.51 -4.34 -7.05
N SER A 65 -5.42 -3.93 -6.17
CA SER A 65 -6.69 -4.64 -5.95
C SER A 65 -7.60 -4.48 -7.19
N PRO A 66 -8.34 -5.52 -7.57
CA PRO A 66 -8.54 -6.80 -6.88
C PRO A 66 -7.53 -7.91 -7.29
N TRP A 67 -6.56 -7.61 -8.15
CA TRP A 67 -5.62 -8.60 -8.68
C TRP A 67 -4.70 -9.17 -7.60
N LEU A 68 -4.37 -8.36 -6.58
CA LEU A 68 -3.58 -8.80 -5.44
C LEU A 68 -4.33 -9.90 -4.66
N GLU A 69 -5.58 -9.65 -4.31
CA GLU A 69 -6.43 -10.56 -3.54
C GLU A 69 -6.67 -11.86 -4.31
N GLN A 70 -6.88 -11.77 -5.62
CA GLN A 70 -7.01 -12.94 -6.49
C GLN A 70 -5.73 -13.76 -6.51
N ALA A 71 -4.57 -13.13 -6.69
CA ALA A 71 -3.29 -13.82 -6.73
C ALA A 71 -2.94 -14.48 -5.39
N MET A 72 -3.37 -13.89 -4.26
CA MET A 72 -3.27 -14.51 -2.94
C MET A 72 -4.18 -15.74 -2.81
N SER A 73 -5.44 -15.67 -3.29
CA SER A 73 -6.36 -16.81 -3.31
C SER A 73 -5.84 -17.96 -4.19
N GLU A 74 -5.14 -17.63 -5.28
CA GLU A 74 -4.47 -18.61 -6.16
C GLU A 74 -3.17 -19.15 -5.55
N GLN A 75 -2.80 -18.71 -4.32
CA GLN A 75 -1.61 -19.16 -3.59
C GLN A 75 -0.30 -18.93 -4.36
N ARG A 76 -0.23 -17.86 -5.13
CA ARG A 76 0.94 -17.50 -5.96
C ARG A 76 2.04 -16.83 -5.16
N PHE A 77 1.77 -16.37 -3.95
CA PHE A 77 2.66 -15.61 -3.08
C PHE A 77 2.66 -16.17 -1.67
N ASP A 78 3.78 -15.98 -0.97
CA ASP A 78 3.97 -16.46 0.38
C ASP A 78 3.42 -15.49 1.43
N LEU A 79 3.30 -14.20 1.07
CA LEU A 79 2.73 -13.14 1.91
C LEU A 79 2.15 -12.04 1.02
N GLY A 80 0.99 -11.51 1.42
CA GLY A 80 0.37 -10.34 0.82
C GLY A 80 0.28 -9.17 1.79
N LEU A 81 0.33 -7.94 1.26
CA LEU A 81 0.07 -6.71 2.01
C LEU A 81 -0.97 -5.90 1.25
N SER A 82 -2.17 -5.77 1.82
CA SER A 82 -3.32 -5.13 1.20
C SER A 82 -4.07 -4.24 2.19
N GLU A 83 -4.98 -3.44 1.66
CA GLU A 83 -5.93 -2.61 2.39
C GLU A 83 -7.33 -3.27 2.46
N THR A 84 -7.49 -4.46 1.87
CA THR A 84 -8.75 -5.20 1.93
C THR A 84 -9.15 -5.49 3.37
N GLN A 85 -10.43 -5.38 3.65
CA GLN A 85 -11.00 -5.71 4.97
C GLN A 85 -11.67 -7.08 5.00
N GLU A 86 -11.78 -7.73 3.85
CA GLU A 86 -12.33 -9.07 3.71
C GLU A 86 -11.23 -10.06 3.35
N ALA A 87 -11.22 -11.19 4.04
CA ALA A 87 -10.26 -12.25 3.76
C ALA A 87 -10.58 -12.90 2.41
N PRO A 88 -9.62 -12.92 1.45
CA PRO A 88 -9.80 -13.67 0.21
C PRO A 88 -9.92 -15.18 0.49
N ALA A 89 -10.52 -15.92 -0.44
CA ALA A 89 -10.71 -17.37 -0.27
C ALA A 89 -9.36 -18.09 -0.05
N GLY A 90 -9.27 -18.93 0.98
CA GLY A 90 -8.04 -19.66 1.33
C GLY A 90 -6.89 -18.79 1.84
N VAL A 91 -7.21 -17.62 2.39
CA VAL A 91 -6.22 -16.66 2.90
C VAL A 91 -6.64 -16.19 4.30
N ALA A 92 -5.72 -16.24 5.25
CA ALA A 92 -5.89 -15.63 6.57
C ALA A 92 -5.53 -14.15 6.51
N LEU A 93 -6.43 -13.29 7.00
CA LEU A 93 -6.24 -11.85 7.07
C LEU A 93 -5.85 -11.46 8.50
N GLN A 94 -4.72 -10.74 8.63
CA GLN A 94 -4.21 -10.27 9.91
C GLN A 94 -4.02 -8.75 9.89
N PRO A 95 -4.70 -7.98 10.77
CA PRO A 95 -4.50 -6.54 10.87
C PRO A 95 -3.05 -6.20 11.26
N LEU A 96 -2.45 -5.24 10.55
CA LEU A 96 -1.08 -4.74 10.82
C LEU A 96 -1.08 -3.31 11.35
N LEU A 97 -1.85 -2.44 10.71
CA LEU A 97 -1.82 -1.01 10.97
C LEU A 97 -3.22 -0.43 10.81
N LYS A 98 -3.62 0.44 11.72
CA LYS A 98 -4.82 1.26 11.60
C LYS A 98 -4.48 2.68 12.01
N VAL A 99 -4.54 3.59 11.06
CA VAL A 99 -4.16 5.01 11.21
C VAL A 99 -5.15 5.88 10.41
N ASN A 100 -4.85 7.16 10.24
CA ASN A 100 -5.69 8.06 9.45
C ASN A 100 -4.93 8.62 8.25
N GLU A 101 -5.68 8.93 7.18
CA GLU A 101 -5.20 9.72 6.06
C GLU A 101 -4.64 11.07 6.54
N VAL A 102 -3.68 11.60 5.79
CA VAL A 102 -3.00 12.87 6.08
C VAL A 102 -3.02 13.80 4.88
N ALA A 103 -2.97 15.09 5.14
CA ALA A 103 -2.79 16.09 4.10
C ALA A 103 -1.31 16.20 3.71
N VAL A 104 -1.06 16.37 2.41
CA VAL A 104 0.24 16.67 1.83
C VAL A 104 0.19 18.01 1.10
N LEU A 105 1.20 18.83 1.34
CA LEU A 105 1.27 20.23 0.91
C LEU A 105 2.63 20.51 0.28
N PRO A 106 2.71 21.38 -0.75
CA PRO A 106 3.99 21.94 -1.17
C PRO A 106 4.62 22.75 -0.03
N ARG A 107 5.96 22.80 0.01
CA ARG A 107 6.74 23.47 1.07
C ARG A 107 6.27 24.89 1.41
N ASP A 108 6.00 25.70 0.39
CA ASP A 108 5.71 27.13 0.58
C ASP A 108 4.21 27.43 0.66
N HIS A 109 3.40 26.40 0.79
CA HIS A 109 1.95 26.56 0.87
C HIS A 109 1.52 27.23 2.18
N SER A 110 0.55 28.14 2.12
CA SER A 110 0.06 28.92 3.29
C SER A 110 -0.42 28.01 4.43
N LEU A 111 -1.02 26.87 4.08
CA LEU A 111 -1.53 25.87 5.03
C LEU A 111 -0.42 25.17 5.84
N CYS A 112 0.83 25.24 5.43
CA CYS A 112 1.97 24.69 6.17
C CYS A 112 2.15 25.33 7.55
N ARG A 113 1.60 26.53 7.77
CA ARG A 113 1.64 27.24 9.07
C ARG A 113 0.71 26.62 10.11
N LYS A 114 -0.25 25.79 9.70
CA LYS A 114 -1.20 25.12 10.60
C LYS A 114 -0.62 23.79 11.06
N ALA A 115 -0.78 23.48 12.34
CA ALA A 115 -0.35 22.19 12.89
C ALA A 115 -1.27 21.03 12.44
N ARG A 116 -2.57 21.31 12.25
CA ARG A 116 -3.59 20.37 11.78
C ARG A 116 -4.51 21.09 10.79
N LEU A 117 -5.05 20.35 9.84
CA LEU A 117 -5.95 20.90 8.82
C LEU A 117 -7.37 20.40 9.03
N GLN A 118 -8.32 21.31 8.90
CA GLN A 118 -9.74 21.00 8.86
C GLN A 118 -10.26 21.05 7.42
N PRO A 119 -11.38 20.40 7.10
CA PRO A 119 -11.89 20.36 5.72
C PRO A 119 -12.07 21.74 5.09
N ARG A 120 -12.49 22.73 5.86
CA ARG A 120 -12.70 24.13 5.39
C ARG A 120 -11.41 24.82 4.94
N ASP A 121 -10.25 24.34 5.37
CA ASP A 121 -8.96 24.90 4.96
C ASP A 121 -8.66 24.65 3.48
N PHE A 122 -9.32 23.65 2.88
CA PHE A 122 -9.16 23.29 1.46
C PHE A 122 -10.12 24.06 0.54
N THR A 123 -10.89 25.03 1.07
CA THR A 123 -11.83 25.80 0.25
C THR A 123 -11.10 26.60 -0.82
N GLY A 124 -11.43 26.35 -2.09
CA GLY A 124 -10.81 27.03 -3.23
C GLY A 124 -9.41 26.56 -3.58
N GLU A 125 -8.84 25.62 -2.83
CA GLU A 125 -7.52 25.06 -3.15
C GLU A 125 -7.57 24.16 -4.39
N ARG A 126 -6.47 24.17 -5.15
CA ARG A 126 -6.24 23.18 -6.21
C ARG A 126 -5.97 21.83 -5.56
N PHE A 127 -6.88 20.90 -5.76
CA PHE A 127 -6.81 19.59 -5.12
C PHE A 127 -6.42 18.51 -6.13
N ILE A 128 -5.41 17.71 -5.77
CA ILE A 128 -4.99 16.52 -6.51
C ILE A 128 -5.64 15.33 -5.82
N SER A 129 -6.37 14.52 -6.56
CA SER A 129 -7.19 13.45 -6.02
C SER A 129 -6.70 12.06 -6.46
N LEU A 130 -7.05 11.06 -5.67
CA LEU A 130 -7.09 9.68 -6.14
C LEU A 130 -8.20 9.53 -7.19
N ALA A 131 -8.14 8.50 -8.02
CA ALA A 131 -9.10 8.27 -9.10
C ALA A 131 -10.49 7.90 -8.56
N VAL A 132 -11.49 8.12 -9.40
CA VAL A 132 -12.87 7.68 -9.11
C VAL A 132 -12.91 6.15 -8.95
N GLY A 133 -13.60 5.67 -7.92
CA GLY A 133 -13.67 4.24 -7.58
C GLY A 133 -12.70 3.83 -6.48
N ASP A 134 -11.74 4.67 -6.12
CA ASP A 134 -10.89 4.46 -4.97
C ASP A 134 -11.69 4.66 -3.65
N PRO A 135 -11.65 3.73 -2.68
CA PRO A 135 -12.42 3.84 -1.45
C PRO A 135 -12.01 5.06 -0.59
N TYR A 136 -10.75 5.43 -0.59
CA TYR A 136 -10.28 6.62 0.14
C TYR A 136 -10.71 7.90 -0.55
N ARG A 137 -10.74 7.93 -1.88
CA ARG A 137 -11.34 9.03 -2.63
C ARG A 137 -12.78 9.24 -2.22
N THR A 138 -13.57 8.17 -2.11
CA THR A 138 -14.97 8.23 -1.70
C THR A 138 -15.12 8.80 -0.29
N ALA A 139 -14.28 8.35 0.65
CA ALA A 139 -14.29 8.86 2.03
C ALA A 139 -13.86 10.34 2.12
N ILE A 140 -12.86 10.75 1.32
CA ILE A 140 -12.40 12.15 1.25
C ILE A 140 -13.50 13.04 0.65
N ASP A 141 -14.18 12.57 -0.40
CA ASP A 141 -15.28 13.31 -1.04
C ASP A 141 -16.44 13.50 -0.05
N ALA A 142 -16.82 12.46 0.69
CA ALA A 142 -17.85 12.53 1.72
C ALA A 142 -17.49 13.55 2.83
N MET A 143 -16.23 13.53 3.30
CA MET A 143 -15.75 14.50 4.28
C MET A 143 -15.90 15.95 3.81
N PHE A 144 -15.59 16.24 2.54
CA PHE A 144 -15.74 17.58 1.98
C PHE A 144 -17.21 17.96 1.76
N GLU A 145 -18.04 17.01 1.36
CA GLU A 145 -19.49 17.21 1.19
C GLU A 145 -20.16 17.56 2.53
N ASP A 146 -19.87 16.81 3.59
CA ASP A 146 -20.35 17.04 4.96
C ASP A 146 -19.93 18.42 5.47
N ALA A 147 -18.72 18.85 5.14
CA ALA A 147 -18.20 20.16 5.52
C ALA A 147 -18.71 21.30 4.60
N LYS A 148 -19.44 20.99 3.52
CA LYS A 148 -19.88 21.93 2.47
C LYS A 148 -18.71 22.70 1.85
N VAL A 149 -17.60 21.99 1.59
CA VAL A 149 -16.38 22.54 0.99
C VAL A 149 -16.33 22.21 -0.49
N HIS A 150 -16.22 23.25 -1.30
CA HIS A 150 -15.94 23.10 -2.74
C HIS A 150 -14.44 23.24 -2.99
N ARG A 151 -13.86 22.23 -3.64
CA ARG A 151 -12.47 22.22 -4.08
C ARG A 151 -12.38 22.06 -5.59
N ALA A 152 -11.34 22.61 -6.20
CA ALA A 152 -11.08 22.45 -7.61
C ALA A 152 -10.23 21.17 -7.83
N THR A 153 -10.86 20.04 -8.16
CA THR A 153 -10.15 18.82 -8.55
C THR A 153 -9.79 18.91 -10.03
N LEU A 154 -8.51 19.17 -10.32
CA LEU A 154 -8.00 19.34 -11.68
C LEU A 154 -7.10 18.18 -12.12
N LEU A 155 -6.58 17.40 -11.17
CA LEU A 155 -5.66 16.30 -11.43
C LEU A 155 -6.12 15.06 -10.66
N GLU A 156 -6.11 13.92 -11.33
CA GLU A 156 -6.47 12.62 -10.76
C GLU A 156 -5.47 11.55 -11.17
N THR A 157 -5.20 10.62 -10.27
CA THR A 157 -4.34 9.45 -10.52
C THR A 157 -4.71 8.31 -9.57
N THR A 158 -4.42 7.08 -9.95
CA THR A 158 -4.58 5.89 -9.08
C THR A 158 -3.46 5.70 -8.08
N SER A 159 -2.39 6.49 -8.17
CA SER A 159 -1.16 6.30 -7.38
C SER A 159 -0.94 7.39 -6.35
N ALA A 160 -0.96 7.05 -5.06
CA ALA A 160 -0.61 7.98 -3.97
C ALA A 160 0.82 8.53 -4.11
N VAL A 161 1.76 7.75 -4.65
CA VAL A 161 3.13 8.19 -4.95
C VAL A 161 3.13 9.29 -6.01
N ALA A 162 2.33 9.13 -7.07
CA ALA A 162 2.19 10.15 -8.11
C ALA A 162 1.51 11.42 -7.57
N VAL A 163 0.49 11.28 -6.70
CA VAL A 163 -0.11 12.41 -5.99
C VAL A 163 0.96 13.21 -5.23
N CYS A 164 1.76 12.55 -4.39
CA CYS A 164 2.83 13.20 -3.64
C CYS A 164 3.86 13.87 -4.56
N ALA A 165 4.22 13.23 -5.67
CA ALA A 165 5.14 13.82 -6.65
C ALA A 165 4.58 15.09 -7.29
N MET A 166 3.28 15.12 -7.64
CA MET A 166 2.61 16.30 -8.17
C MET A 166 2.48 17.42 -7.14
N VAL A 167 2.17 17.09 -5.88
CA VAL A 167 2.17 18.07 -4.77
C VAL A 167 3.55 18.70 -4.60
N ARG A 168 4.61 17.92 -4.62
CA ARG A 168 6.00 18.41 -4.53
C ARG A 168 6.34 19.42 -5.62
N GLN A 169 5.74 19.28 -6.81
CA GLN A 169 5.91 20.24 -7.91
C GLN A 169 5.00 21.48 -7.80
N GLY A 170 4.25 21.63 -6.69
CA GLY A 170 3.37 22.78 -6.48
C GLY A 170 2.09 22.77 -7.29
N LEU A 171 1.68 21.62 -7.83
CA LEU A 171 0.47 21.51 -8.67
C LEU A 171 -0.83 21.60 -7.85
N GLY A 172 -0.76 21.43 -6.55
CA GLY A 172 -1.91 21.50 -5.64
C GLY A 172 -1.61 20.88 -4.29
N VAL A 173 -2.66 20.65 -3.51
CA VAL A 173 -2.65 19.95 -2.22
C VAL A 173 -3.42 18.64 -2.34
N ALA A 174 -3.19 17.69 -1.44
CA ALA A 174 -3.87 16.41 -1.47
C ALA A 174 -4.07 15.81 -0.07
N ILE A 175 -4.85 14.73 -0.02
CA ILE A 175 -5.00 13.85 1.14
C ILE A 175 -4.66 12.45 0.65
N VAL A 176 -3.74 11.77 1.35
CA VAL A 176 -3.25 10.44 0.98
C VAL A 176 -2.90 9.63 2.23
N ASN A 177 -2.65 8.33 2.05
CA ASN A 177 -2.24 7.46 3.14
C ASN A 177 -0.93 7.94 3.78
N PRO A 178 -0.81 7.83 5.11
CA PRO A 178 0.32 8.37 5.86
C PRO A 178 1.64 7.65 5.56
N LEU A 179 1.61 6.38 5.17
CA LEU A 179 2.83 5.62 4.87
C LEU A 179 3.54 6.22 3.66
N THR A 180 2.81 6.43 2.56
CA THR A 180 3.36 7.08 1.36
C THR A 180 3.75 8.53 1.64
N ALA A 181 2.90 9.28 2.35
CA ALA A 181 3.16 10.68 2.67
C ALA A 181 4.46 10.86 3.47
N LEU A 182 4.67 10.04 4.49
CA LEU A 182 5.84 10.12 5.38
C LEU A 182 7.12 9.63 4.70
N GLU A 183 7.04 8.55 3.91
CA GLU A 183 8.19 8.05 3.15
C GLU A 183 8.69 9.07 2.13
N LEU A 184 7.77 9.82 1.51
CA LEU A 184 8.10 10.84 0.53
C LEU A 184 8.23 12.25 1.12
N SER A 185 8.03 12.41 2.44
CA SER A 185 8.18 13.70 3.12
C SER A 185 9.64 14.20 3.03
N GLY A 186 9.79 15.51 3.04
CA GLY A 186 11.10 16.14 2.93
C GLY A 186 11.01 17.63 2.74
N PRO A 187 12.09 18.27 2.26
CA PRO A 187 12.12 19.72 2.14
C PRO A 187 10.97 20.32 1.32
N ASP A 188 10.49 19.58 0.31
CA ASP A 188 9.52 20.08 -0.66
C ASP A 188 8.12 19.48 -0.51
N LEU A 189 7.92 18.56 0.45
CA LEU A 189 6.64 17.94 0.75
C LEU A 189 6.39 17.96 2.26
N VAL A 190 5.39 18.73 2.67
CA VAL A 190 5.00 18.87 4.08
C VAL A 190 3.76 18.02 4.36
N VAL A 191 3.83 17.21 5.42
CA VAL A 191 2.71 16.38 5.89
C VAL A 191 2.02 17.05 7.05
N ARG A 192 0.68 17.06 7.06
CA ARG A 192 -0.13 17.59 8.16
C ARG A 192 -1.28 16.63 8.49
N PRO A 193 -1.52 16.34 9.77
CA PRO A 193 -2.69 15.57 10.19
C PRO A 193 -3.98 16.36 9.95
N LEU A 194 -5.07 15.64 9.74
CA LEU A 194 -6.40 16.20 9.65
C LEU A 194 -7.04 16.33 11.05
N THR A 195 -8.03 17.22 11.20
CA THR A 195 -8.89 17.29 12.39
C THR A 195 -10.01 16.27 12.36
N VAL A 196 -10.29 15.69 11.18
CA VAL A 196 -11.30 14.65 10.94
C VAL A 196 -10.58 13.33 10.65
N ALA A 197 -11.06 12.26 11.22
CA ALA A 197 -10.49 10.93 10.99
C ALA A 197 -11.01 10.32 9.67
N ILE A 198 -10.10 10.00 8.76
CA ILE A 198 -10.36 9.17 7.59
C ILE A 198 -9.49 7.92 7.78
N GLY A 199 -10.13 6.81 8.15
CA GLY A 199 -9.39 5.60 8.53
C GLY A 199 -8.62 5.00 7.36
N TYR A 200 -7.37 4.66 7.59
CA TYR A 200 -6.50 3.91 6.70
C TYR A 200 -6.05 2.63 7.41
N GLN A 201 -6.20 1.49 6.78
CA GLN A 201 -5.87 0.20 7.37
C GLN A 201 -5.01 -0.64 6.41
N VAL A 202 -3.96 -1.26 6.95
CA VAL A 202 -3.14 -2.25 6.25
C VAL A 202 -3.30 -3.59 6.91
N ASN A 203 -3.52 -4.61 6.10
CA ASN A 203 -3.65 -6.00 6.52
C ASN A 203 -2.58 -6.87 5.85
N MET A 204 -2.11 -7.87 6.57
CA MET A 204 -1.27 -8.93 6.07
C MET A 204 -2.15 -10.10 5.65
N LEU A 205 -1.92 -10.61 4.47
CA LEU A 205 -2.58 -11.76 3.86
C LEU A 205 -1.61 -12.94 3.87
N LEU A 206 -1.99 -14.02 4.53
CA LEU A 206 -1.20 -15.26 4.60
C LEU A 206 -1.99 -16.39 3.95
N PRO A 207 -1.43 -17.08 2.94
CA PRO A 207 -2.07 -18.25 2.39
C PRO A 207 -2.35 -19.30 3.47
N ASP A 208 -3.57 -19.80 3.52
CA ASP A 208 -3.98 -20.91 4.39
C ASP A 208 -3.75 -22.24 3.66
N ILE A 209 -2.49 -22.68 3.66
CA ILE A 209 -2.03 -23.89 2.97
C ILE A 209 -1.40 -24.88 3.94
N ALA A 210 -1.47 -26.17 3.62
CA ALA A 210 -0.99 -27.24 4.48
C ALA A 210 0.54 -27.23 4.70
N ALA A 211 1.30 -26.66 3.77
CA ALA A 211 2.78 -26.59 3.85
C ALA A 211 3.29 -25.20 3.40
N PRO A 212 3.19 -24.19 4.27
CA PRO A 212 3.72 -22.86 3.97
C PRO A 212 5.26 -22.89 3.85
N HIS A 213 5.81 -21.88 3.19
CA HIS A 213 7.26 -21.72 3.12
C HIS A 213 7.85 -21.66 4.55
N PRO A 214 8.94 -22.41 4.86
CA PRO A 214 9.50 -22.47 6.22
C PRO A 214 9.82 -21.12 6.85
N LEU A 215 10.16 -20.11 6.06
CA LEU A 215 10.48 -18.75 6.50
C LEU A 215 9.30 -17.76 6.40
N GLN A 216 8.09 -18.21 6.04
CA GLN A 216 6.91 -17.34 5.97
C GLN A 216 6.63 -16.66 7.32
N GLY A 217 6.73 -17.40 8.44
CA GLY A 217 6.57 -16.84 9.78
C GLY A 217 7.61 -15.78 10.10
N VAL A 218 8.87 -16.02 9.74
CA VAL A 218 9.97 -15.05 9.93
C VAL A 218 9.69 -13.78 9.13
N LEU A 219 9.27 -13.90 7.85
CA LEU A 219 8.89 -12.76 7.02
C LEU A 219 7.73 -11.98 7.65
N ALA A 220 6.68 -12.66 8.11
CA ALA A 220 5.54 -12.05 8.77
C ALA A 220 5.96 -11.26 10.03
N ASP A 221 6.89 -11.78 10.82
CA ASP A 221 7.42 -11.11 12.02
C ASP A 221 8.27 -9.88 11.66
N THR A 222 9.06 -9.93 10.59
CA THR A 222 9.80 -8.74 10.12
C THR A 222 8.88 -7.64 9.64
N VAL A 223 7.78 -7.99 8.96
CA VAL A 223 6.74 -7.03 8.54
C VAL A 223 6.05 -6.39 9.75
N ARG A 224 5.67 -7.18 10.76
CA ARG A 224 5.08 -6.65 12.02
C ARG A 224 6.07 -5.71 12.73
N LYS A 225 7.34 -6.08 12.81
CA LYS A 225 8.39 -5.25 13.41
C LYS A 225 8.58 -3.93 12.68
N ALA A 226 8.62 -3.95 11.35
CA ALA A 226 8.73 -2.76 10.54
C ALA A 226 7.51 -1.83 10.72
N CYS A 227 6.32 -2.40 10.80
CA CYS A 227 5.08 -1.66 11.02
C CYS A 227 5.04 -1.01 12.43
N ALA A 228 5.46 -1.74 13.46
CA ALA A 228 5.55 -1.21 14.82
C ALA A 228 6.56 -0.05 14.94
N ALA A 229 7.69 -0.12 14.24
CA ALA A 229 8.68 0.95 14.19
C ALA A 229 8.11 2.22 13.50
N LEU A 230 7.32 2.06 12.44
CA LEU A 230 6.64 3.20 11.79
C LEU A 230 5.68 3.90 12.75
N ASN A 231 4.87 3.16 13.50
CA ASN A 231 3.95 3.73 14.48
C ASN A 231 4.65 4.56 15.57
N GLN A 232 5.81 4.09 16.06
CA GLN A 232 6.55 4.78 17.11
C GLN A 232 7.21 6.09 16.65
N HIS A 233 7.72 6.11 15.43
CA HIS A 233 8.47 7.25 14.90
C HIS A 233 7.58 8.42 14.45
N HIS A 234 6.32 8.18 14.17
CA HIS A 234 5.47 9.15 13.49
C HIS A 234 4.22 9.55 14.28
N SER A 235 4.00 8.98 15.48
CA SER A 235 2.79 9.25 16.31
C SER A 235 1.52 9.27 15.47
N LEU A 236 1.39 8.28 14.56
CA LEU A 236 0.30 8.15 13.59
C LEU A 236 -1.04 7.88 14.26
#